data_24575ee14cd5f6ab74ddd2e18cf6003a
#
_entry.id   24575ee14cd5f6ab74ddd2e18cf6003a
#
_cell.length_a   1.000
_cell.length_b   1.000
_cell.length_c   1.000
_cell.angle_alpha   90.00
_cell.angle_beta   90.00
_cell.angle_gamma   90.00
#
_symmetry.space_group_name_H-M   'P 1'
#
loop_
_entity.id
_entity.type
_entity.pdbx_description
1 polymer ?
#
loop_
_entity_poly.entity_id
_entity_poly.type
_entity_poly.pdbx_seq_one_letter_code
_entity_poly.pdbx_strand_id
1 'polypeptide(L)'
;KFLFDPETGAPGERNGVFVTNLEHKMGLKVSATCELTFGQHGVPAKGWLVGEVHEGIAQMFEVIEQARMMVGTKAISTLSTGYLNALEYAKERVQGADLTQMTDKTAPRVTITHHPDVRRSLMTQKAYAEGGRALYLYTASYQDAALAKTVHGVEADLAAKVNDLLLPIVKGWGSEQAYAKLTESLQTLGGSGFL
;
A
#
# COMPACT_ATOMS: atom_id res chain seq x y z
N LYS A 1 -20.50 -6.29 -20.50
CA LYS A 1 -21.42 -5.85 -19.46
C LYS A 1 -22.87 -6.16 -19.87
N PHE A 2 -23.77 -6.24 -18.89
CA PHE A 2 -25.20 -6.41 -19.09
C PHE A 2 -25.93 -5.26 -18.40
N LEU A 3 -27.07 -4.88 -18.95
CA LEU A 3 -28.03 -4.04 -18.24
C LEU A 3 -28.58 -4.84 -17.05
N PHE A 4 -29.10 -4.20 -16.09
CA PHE A 4 -29.71 -4.87 -14.93
C PHE A 4 -31.09 -4.24 -14.65
N ASP A 5 -31.96 -5.02 -14.09
CA ASP A 5 -33.23 -4.55 -13.58
C ASP A 5 -32.96 -3.80 -12.26
N PRO A 6 -33.32 -2.52 -12.14
CA PRO A 6 -33.01 -1.73 -10.95
C PRO A 6 -33.79 -2.18 -9.69
N GLU A 7 -34.91 -2.88 -9.83
CA GLU A 7 -35.70 -3.37 -8.71
C GLU A 7 -35.24 -4.71 -8.18
N THR A 8 -34.86 -5.62 -9.10
CA THR A 8 -34.51 -7.00 -8.75
C THR A 8 -33.01 -7.27 -8.78
N GLY A 9 -32.23 -6.41 -9.43
CA GLY A 9 -30.81 -6.64 -9.71
C GLY A 9 -30.53 -7.74 -10.75
N ALA A 10 -31.56 -8.31 -11.36
CA ALA A 10 -31.41 -9.39 -12.34
C ALA A 10 -30.69 -8.88 -13.60
N PRO A 11 -29.78 -9.69 -14.19
CA PRO A 11 -29.11 -9.36 -15.44
C PRO A 11 -30.13 -9.34 -16.59
N GLY A 12 -30.14 -8.26 -17.35
CA GLY A 12 -31.00 -8.05 -18.51
C GLY A 12 -30.26 -8.21 -19.83
N GLU A 13 -30.58 -7.37 -20.80
CA GLU A 13 -29.98 -7.39 -22.12
C GLU A 13 -28.47 -7.06 -22.10
N ARG A 14 -27.78 -7.53 -23.14
CA ARG A 14 -26.35 -7.19 -23.35
C ARG A 14 -26.21 -5.69 -23.60
N ASN A 15 -25.39 -5.03 -22.77
CA ASN A 15 -24.97 -3.65 -23.00
C ASN A 15 -23.70 -3.63 -23.87
N GLY A 16 -23.58 -2.67 -24.76
CA GLY A 16 -22.44 -2.49 -25.66
C GLY A 16 -21.15 -2.04 -24.98
N VAL A 17 -20.85 -2.55 -23.81
CA VAL A 17 -19.59 -2.29 -23.07
C VAL A 17 -18.81 -3.60 -23.01
N PHE A 18 -17.68 -3.64 -23.71
CA PHE A 18 -16.84 -4.84 -23.87
C PHE A 18 -15.45 -4.61 -23.27
N VAL A 19 -14.91 -5.64 -22.66
CA VAL A 19 -13.48 -5.70 -22.34
C VAL A 19 -12.76 -6.17 -23.59
N THR A 20 -11.90 -5.34 -24.13
CA THR A 20 -11.17 -5.64 -25.39
C THR A 20 -9.71 -5.97 -25.15
N ASN A 21 -9.16 -5.59 -24.01
CA ASN A 21 -7.80 -5.95 -23.62
C ASN A 21 -7.65 -6.05 -22.10
N LEU A 22 -6.69 -6.86 -21.67
CA LEU A 22 -6.21 -6.94 -20.28
C LEU A 22 -4.75 -6.51 -20.24
N GLU A 23 -4.44 -5.53 -19.41
CA GLU A 23 -3.08 -5.04 -19.26
C GLU A 23 -2.16 -6.07 -18.59
N HIS A 24 -1.00 -6.28 -19.20
CA HIS A 24 0.09 -7.06 -18.60
C HIS A 24 0.79 -6.23 -17.53
N LYS A 25 0.51 -6.54 -16.26
CA LYS A 25 1.08 -5.80 -15.13
C LYS A 25 2.23 -6.58 -14.48
N MET A 26 3.17 -5.86 -13.91
CA MET A 26 4.28 -6.40 -13.12
C MET A 26 3.78 -7.11 -11.84
N GLY A 27 2.72 -6.59 -11.22
CA GLY A 27 2.10 -7.15 -10.01
C GLY A 27 0.60 -6.91 -9.97
N LEU A 28 -0.05 -7.34 -8.90
CA LEU A 28 -1.51 -7.24 -8.70
C LEU A 28 -2.31 -7.77 -9.90
N LYS A 29 -1.89 -8.91 -10.46
CA LYS A 29 -2.46 -9.46 -11.69
C LYS A 29 -3.91 -9.90 -11.53
N VAL A 30 -4.32 -10.28 -10.32
CA VAL A 30 -5.71 -10.65 -10.00
C VAL A 30 -6.66 -9.46 -10.04
N SER A 31 -6.17 -8.23 -9.78
CA SER A 31 -6.93 -7.00 -9.98
C SER A 31 -6.83 -6.59 -11.45
N ALA A 32 -7.78 -7.05 -12.27
CA ALA A 32 -7.75 -6.83 -13.71
C ALA A 32 -7.80 -5.34 -14.07
N THR A 33 -6.83 -4.90 -14.87
CA THR A 33 -6.84 -3.58 -15.53
C THR A 33 -7.23 -3.80 -16.98
N CYS A 34 -8.36 -3.22 -17.39
CA CYS A 34 -8.98 -3.52 -18.67
C CYS A 34 -9.07 -2.29 -19.56
N GLU A 35 -8.88 -2.49 -20.86
CA GLU A 35 -9.39 -1.59 -21.89
C GLU A 35 -10.87 -1.88 -22.10
N LEU A 36 -11.68 -0.83 -22.14
CA LEU A 36 -13.12 -0.93 -22.39
C LEU A 36 -13.46 -0.25 -23.70
N THR A 37 -14.18 -0.94 -24.57
CA THR A 37 -14.72 -0.37 -25.81
C THR A 37 -16.24 -0.31 -25.73
N PHE A 38 -16.77 0.80 -26.21
CA PHE A 38 -18.19 1.10 -26.18
C PHE A 38 -18.79 0.99 -27.60
N GLY A 39 -19.97 0.39 -27.72
CA GLY A 39 -20.72 0.32 -28.97
C GLY A 39 -20.18 -0.67 -30.03
N GLN A 40 -19.34 -1.64 -29.64
CA GLN A 40 -18.87 -2.68 -30.56
C GLN A 40 -19.96 -3.72 -30.93
N HIS A 41 -19.73 -4.41 -32.04
CA HIS A 41 -20.56 -5.52 -32.53
C HIS A 41 -22.02 -5.11 -32.80
N GLY A 42 -22.26 -3.83 -33.13
CA GLY A 42 -23.60 -3.34 -33.39
C GLY A 42 -24.51 -3.23 -32.16
N VAL A 43 -23.97 -3.43 -30.95
CA VAL A 43 -24.70 -3.27 -29.69
C VAL A 43 -24.45 -1.88 -29.11
N PRO A 44 -25.47 -1.01 -28.99
CA PRO A 44 -25.30 0.31 -28.41
C PRO A 44 -24.86 0.24 -26.95
N ALA A 45 -23.93 1.13 -26.57
CA ALA A 45 -23.58 1.32 -25.17
C ALA A 45 -24.57 2.28 -24.50
N LYS A 46 -25.18 1.85 -23.41
CA LYS A 46 -26.05 2.66 -22.56
C LYS A 46 -25.34 2.95 -21.24
N GLY A 47 -25.47 4.16 -20.73
CA GLY A 47 -24.97 4.59 -19.43
C GLY A 47 -25.94 5.55 -18.78
N TRP A 48 -25.78 5.76 -17.50
CA TRP A 48 -26.56 6.69 -16.71
C TRP A 48 -25.64 7.77 -16.14
N LEU A 49 -26.11 8.99 -16.15
CA LEU A 49 -25.39 10.06 -15.48
C LEU A 49 -25.46 9.83 -13.96
N VAL A 50 -24.31 9.88 -13.31
CA VAL A 50 -24.21 9.88 -11.84
C VAL A 50 -23.85 11.31 -11.39
N GLY A 51 -24.68 11.90 -10.57
CA GLY A 51 -24.55 13.32 -10.16
C GLY A 51 -24.90 14.29 -11.28
N GLU A 52 -24.25 15.45 -11.30
CA GLU A 52 -24.52 16.51 -12.25
C GLU A 52 -23.54 16.49 -13.44
N VAL A 53 -23.93 17.16 -14.52
CA VAL A 53 -23.10 17.31 -15.72
C VAL A 53 -21.83 18.10 -15.34
N HIS A 54 -20.66 17.59 -15.76
CA HIS A 54 -19.31 18.14 -15.50
C HIS A 54 -18.75 17.90 -14.10
N GLU A 55 -19.41 17.18 -13.21
CA GLU A 55 -18.92 16.86 -11.84
C GLU A 55 -18.13 15.53 -11.75
N GLY A 56 -18.01 14.79 -12.84
CA GLY A 56 -17.40 13.44 -12.80
C GLY A 56 -15.97 13.38 -12.26
N ILE A 57 -15.16 14.42 -12.49
CA ILE A 57 -13.81 14.51 -11.94
C ILE A 57 -13.86 14.68 -10.42
N ALA A 58 -14.73 15.54 -9.89
CA ALA A 58 -14.87 15.73 -8.45
C ALA A 58 -15.32 14.42 -7.75
N GLN A 59 -16.33 13.74 -8.29
CA GLN A 59 -16.81 12.45 -7.80
C GLN A 59 -15.71 11.35 -7.87
N MET A 60 -14.90 11.35 -8.91
CA MET A 60 -13.75 10.43 -9.02
C MET A 60 -12.76 10.66 -7.87
N PHE A 61 -12.51 11.92 -7.47
CA PHE A 61 -11.59 12.21 -6.37
C PHE A 61 -12.06 11.68 -5.03
N GLU A 62 -13.36 11.61 -4.75
CA GLU A 62 -13.88 10.96 -3.54
C GLU A 62 -13.46 9.48 -3.45
N VAL A 63 -13.53 8.76 -4.57
CA VAL A 63 -13.05 7.37 -4.65
C VAL A 63 -11.53 7.30 -4.52
N ILE A 64 -10.82 8.22 -5.14
CA ILE A 64 -9.34 8.27 -5.13
C ILE A 64 -8.79 8.53 -3.72
N GLU A 65 -9.46 9.31 -2.90
CA GLU A 65 -9.04 9.54 -1.51
C GLU A 65 -8.95 8.22 -0.72
N GLN A 66 -9.99 7.41 -0.78
CA GLN A 66 -9.98 6.09 -0.15
C GLN A 66 -8.91 5.17 -0.76
N ALA A 67 -8.76 5.19 -2.08
CA ALA A 67 -7.74 4.41 -2.77
C ALA A 67 -6.31 4.80 -2.35
N ARG A 68 -6.04 6.10 -2.15
CA ARG A 68 -4.75 6.60 -1.66
C ARG A 68 -4.43 6.05 -0.27
N MET A 69 -5.39 6.05 0.65
CA MET A 69 -5.21 5.47 1.98
C MET A 69 -4.90 3.98 1.91
N MET A 70 -5.67 3.22 1.13
CA MET A 70 -5.44 1.77 0.95
C MET A 70 -4.05 1.46 0.38
N VAL A 71 -3.58 2.24 -0.61
CA VAL A 71 -2.25 2.04 -1.21
C VAL A 71 -1.14 2.32 -0.20
N GLY A 72 -1.22 3.43 0.55
CA GLY A 72 -0.26 3.76 1.59
C GLY A 72 -0.22 2.72 2.71
N THR A 73 -1.38 2.33 3.22
CA THR A 73 -1.51 1.27 4.24
C THR A 73 -0.92 -0.06 3.76
N LYS A 74 -1.22 -0.45 2.52
CA LYS A 74 -0.65 -1.66 1.91
C LYS A 74 0.88 -1.61 1.86
N ALA A 75 1.46 -0.50 1.41
CA ALA A 75 2.90 -0.34 1.31
C ALA A 75 3.58 -0.49 2.68
N ILE A 76 3.06 0.19 3.70
CA ILE A 76 3.59 0.13 5.07
C ILE A 76 3.41 -1.25 5.70
N SER A 77 2.28 -1.91 5.45
CA SER A 77 2.04 -3.28 5.91
C SER A 77 3.00 -4.28 5.25
N THR A 78 3.30 -4.10 3.97
CA THR A 78 4.30 -4.90 3.25
C THR A 78 5.70 -4.69 3.83
N LEU A 79 6.06 -3.45 4.15
CA LEU A 79 7.32 -3.15 4.86
C LEU A 79 7.39 -3.85 6.22
N SER A 80 6.31 -3.84 6.98
CA SER A 80 6.25 -4.54 8.28
C SER A 80 6.53 -6.04 8.10
N THR A 81 5.94 -6.67 7.09
CA THR A 81 6.19 -8.09 6.76
C THR A 81 7.65 -8.32 6.35
N GLY A 82 8.20 -7.47 5.50
CA GLY A 82 9.60 -7.53 5.09
C GLY A 82 10.56 -7.43 6.27
N TYR A 83 10.33 -6.47 7.16
CA TYR A 83 11.09 -6.31 8.39
C TYR A 83 11.05 -7.55 9.28
N LEU A 84 9.85 -8.12 9.51
CA LEU A 84 9.70 -9.31 10.37
C LEU A 84 10.45 -10.52 9.78
N ASN A 85 10.36 -10.75 8.49
CA ASN A 85 11.10 -11.82 7.81
C ASN A 85 12.62 -11.60 7.92
N ALA A 86 13.08 -10.37 7.68
CA ALA A 86 14.50 -10.03 7.82
C ALA A 86 15.00 -10.21 9.26
N LEU A 87 14.19 -9.84 10.24
CA LEU A 87 14.51 -10.00 11.66
C LEU A 87 14.63 -11.47 12.07
N GLU A 88 13.68 -12.31 11.68
CA GLU A 88 13.73 -13.75 11.99
C GLU A 88 14.96 -14.40 11.35
N TYR A 89 15.22 -14.14 10.08
CA TYR A 89 16.44 -14.62 9.43
C TYR A 89 17.70 -14.15 10.16
N ALA A 90 17.78 -12.88 10.55
CA ALA A 90 18.94 -12.32 11.22
C ALA A 90 19.19 -12.92 12.62
N LYS A 91 18.16 -13.37 13.32
CA LYS A 91 18.26 -14.06 14.60
C LYS A 91 18.83 -15.49 14.48
N GLU A 92 18.63 -16.13 13.34
CA GLU A 92 19.04 -17.52 13.12
C GLU A 92 20.36 -17.63 12.35
N ARG A 93 20.61 -16.70 11.44
CA ARG A 93 21.80 -16.72 10.59
C ARG A 93 23.06 -16.43 11.37
N VAL A 94 23.95 -17.40 11.47
CA VAL A 94 25.29 -17.29 12.10
C VAL A 94 26.32 -16.98 11.03
N GLN A 95 27.10 -15.89 11.21
CA GLN A 95 28.16 -15.53 10.27
C GLN A 95 29.18 -14.59 10.91
N GLY A 96 30.43 -15.02 10.94
CA GLY A 96 31.54 -14.24 11.49
C GLY A 96 31.55 -14.17 13.02
N ALA A 97 32.66 -13.67 13.58
CA ALA A 97 32.77 -13.35 14.98
C ALA A 97 32.18 -11.97 15.29
N ASP A 98 31.87 -11.69 16.55
CA ASP A 98 31.53 -10.33 16.98
C ASP A 98 32.62 -9.34 16.55
N LEU A 99 32.26 -8.12 16.17
CA LEU A 99 33.17 -7.09 15.68
C LEU A 99 34.28 -6.78 16.69
N THR A 100 33.98 -6.88 17.98
CA THR A 100 34.96 -6.67 19.07
C THR A 100 36.01 -7.78 19.17
N GLN A 101 35.76 -8.93 18.55
CA GLN A 101 36.60 -10.12 18.56
C GLN A 101 37.10 -10.54 17.16
N MET A 102 36.93 -9.68 16.15
CA MET A 102 37.20 -10.06 14.76
C MET A 102 38.68 -10.40 14.45
N THR A 103 39.60 -10.01 15.31
CA THR A 103 41.04 -10.34 15.19
C THR A 103 41.38 -11.69 15.82
N ASP A 104 40.54 -12.21 16.68
CA ASP A 104 40.71 -13.53 17.30
C ASP A 104 40.13 -14.62 16.39
N LYS A 105 41.05 -15.44 15.81
CA LYS A 105 40.67 -16.54 14.92
C LYS A 105 39.92 -17.67 15.65
N THR A 106 39.96 -17.71 16.98
CA THR A 106 39.28 -18.72 17.82
C THR A 106 37.92 -18.24 18.34
N ALA A 107 37.61 -16.96 18.11
CA ALA A 107 36.33 -16.40 18.58
C ALA A 107 35.13 -17.14 17.97
N PRO A 108 34.08 -17.38 18.77
CA PRO A 108 32.87 -18.03 18.29
C PRO A 108 32.15 -17.17 17.25
N ARG A 109 31.53 -17.83 16.28
CA ARG A 109 30.65 -17.15 15.33
C ARG A 109 29.35 -16.77 16.00
N VAL A 110 28.82 -15.60 15.65
CA VAL A 110 27.58 -15.05 16.22
C VAL A 110 26.50 -14.91 15.16
N THR A 111 25.24 -14.76 15.61
CA THR A 111 24.15 -14.40 14.70
C THR A 111 24.37 -13.00 14.13
N ILE A 112 23.88 -12.76 12.89
CA ILE A 112 24.15 -11.49 12.22
C ILE A 112 23.53 -10.28 12.93
N THR A 113 22.61 -10.49 13.88
CA THR A 113 22.09 -9.43 14.77
C THR A 113 23.17 -8.79 15.65
N HIS A 114 24.33 -9.44 15.84
CA HIS A 114 25.47 -8.88 16.57
C HIS A 114 26.25 -7.84 15.74
N HIS A 115 26.13 -7.86 14.43
CA HIS A 115 26.83 -6.92 13.57
C HIS A 115 26.14 -5.54 13.58
N PRO A 116 26.88 -4.45 13.86
CA PRO A 116 26.30 -3.13 14.06
C PRO A 116 25.49 -2.62 12.86
N ASP A 117 25.96 -2.85 11.63
CA ASP A 117 25.25 -2.40 10.42
C ASP A 117 23.94 -3.16 10.18
N VAL A 118 23.90 -4.47 10.46
CA VAL A 118 22.67 -5.26 10.41
C VAL A 118 21.66 -4.74 11.43
N ARG A 119 22.11 -4.45 12.66
CA ARG A 119 21.23 -3.85 13.68
C ARG A 119 20.72 -2.49 13.27
N ARG A 120 21.59 -1.63 12.71
CA ARG A 120 21.19 -0.30 12.20
C ARG A 120 20.09 -0.45 11.13
N SER A 121 20.29 -1.34 10.18
CA SER A 121 19.32 -1.62 9.11
C SER A 121 18.00 -2.12 9.67
N LEU A 122 18.01 -3.13 10.55
CA LEU A 122 16.79 -3.66 11.17
C LEU A 122 16.05 -2.60 12.01
N MET A 123 16.77 -1.78 12.78
CA MET A 123 16.16 -0.69 13.56
C MET A 123 15.54 0.37 12.64
N THR A 124 16.19 0.69 11.53
CA THR A 124 15.64 1.62 10.53
C THR A 124 14.36 1.06 9.91
N GLN A 125 14.36 -0.19 9.48
CA GLN A 125 13.18 -0.86 8.94
C GLN A 125 12.01 -0.83 9.94
N LYS A 126 12.29 -1.17 11.20
CA LYS A 126 11.31 -1.13 12.29
C LYS A 126 10.74 0.27 12.50
N ALA A 127 11.59 1.28 12.59
CA ALA A 127 11.19 2.67 12.81
C ALA A 127 10.26 3.17 11.70
N TYR A 128 10.55 2.84 10.43
CA TYR A 128 9.69 3.21 9.31
C TYR A 128 8.39 2.39 9.25
N ALA A 129 8.41 1.11 9.61
CA ALA A 129 7.20 0.28 9.67
C ALA A 129 6.24 0.76 10.77
N GLU A 130 6.75 1.01 11.97
CA GLU A 130 5.94 1.46 13.12
C GLU A 130 5.53 2.92 12.97
N GLY A 131 6.44 3.82 12.57
CA GLY A 131 6.15 5.23 12.32
C GLY A 131 5.17 5.43 11.17
N GLY A 132 5.34 4.67 10.08
CA GLY A 132 4.38 4.65 8.97
C GLY A 132 3.00 4.17 9.39
N ARG A 133 2.92 3.15 10.26
CA ARG A 133 1.66 2.69 10.84
C ARG A 133 1.00 3.79 11.67
N ALA A 134 1.76 4.47 12.52
CA ALA A 134 1.25 5.60 13.29
C ALA A 134 0.72 6.71 12.38
N LEU A 135 1.45 7.02 11.30
CA LEU A 135 1.05 8.03 10.31
C LEU A 135 -0.28 7.70 9.64
N TYR A 136 -0.45 6.47 9.11
CA TYR A 136 -1.71 6.15 8.43
C TYR A 136 -2.89 6.03 9.41
N LEU A 137 -2.68 5.54 10.63
CA LEU A 137 -3.74 5.49 11.64
C LEU A 137 -4.15 6.89 12.08
N TYR A 138 -3.18 7.78 12.28
CA TYR A 138 -3.43 9.18 12.57
C TYR A 138 -4.21 9.86 11.44
N THR A 139 -3.82 9.65 10.19
CA THR A 139 -4.53 10.18 9.03
C THR A 139 -5.94 9.62 8.93
N ALA A 140 -6.11 8.31 9.13
CA ALA A 140 -7.43 7.66 9.09
C ALA A 140 -8.40 8.23 10.12
N SER A 141 -7.91 8.68 11.28
CA SER A 141 -8.75 9.29 12.31
C SER A 141 -9.33 10.67 11.92
N TYR A 142 -8.87 11.25 10.80
CA TYR A 142 -9.44 12.47 10.22
C TYR A 142 -10.35 12.23 9.02
N GLN A 143 -10.43 11.00 8.50
CA GLN A 143 -11.31 10.68 7.36
C GLN A 143 -12.79 10.69 7.74
N ASP A 144 -13.11 10.44 9.00
CA ASP A 144 -14.47 10.50 9.54
C ASP A 144 -14.62 11.71 10.48
N ALA A 145 -15.54 12.62 10.15
CA ALA A 145 -15.72 13.85 10.90
C ALA A 145 -16.15 13.61 12.36
N ALA A 146 -16.97 12.58 12.62
CA ALA A 146 -17.41 12.26 13.97
C ALA A 146 -16.27 11.68 14.80
N LEU A 147 -15.44 10.83 14.20
CA LEU A 147 -14.23 10.30 14.83
C LEU A 147 -13.22 11.42 15.11
N ALA A 148 -12.97 12.30 14.14
CA ALA A 148 -12.08 13.45 14.31
C ALA A 148 -12.51 14.38 15.44
N LYS A 149 -13.81 14.64 15.57
CA LYS A 149 -14.38 15.41 16.67
C LYS A 149 -14.15 14.71 18.02
N THR A 150 -14.38 13.41 18.07
CA THR A 150 -14.26 12.62 19.31
C THR A 150 -12.80 12.48 19.76
N VAL A 151 -11.87 12.22 18.84
CA VAL A 151 -10.46 11.93 19.16
C VAL A 151 -9.63 13.20 19.29
N HIS A 152 -9.87 14.19 18.42
CA HIS A 152 -9.05 15.39 18.30
C HIS A 152 -9.74 16.68 18.72
N GLY A 153 -11.05 16.65 18.97
CA GLY A 153 -11.84 17.83 19.31
C GLY A 153 -11.99 18.85 18.17
N VAL A 154 -11.80 18.41 16.91
CA VAL A 154 -11.83 19.29 15.73
C VAL A 154 -13.16 19.18 14.99
N GLU A 155 -13.57 20.27 14.34
CA GLU A 155 -14.77 20.29 13.51
C GLU A 155 -14.47 19.73 12.10
N ALA A 156 -15.53 19.33 11.39
CA ALA A 156 -15.45 18.61 10.10
C ALA A 156 -14.59 19.34 9.05
N ASP A 157 -14.68 20.67 8.95
CA ASP A 157 -13.91 21.47 7.98
C ASP A 157 -12.40 21.38 8.23
N LEU A 158 -11.96 21.43 9.49
CA LEU A 158 -10.56 21.24 9.83
C LEU A 158 -10.13 19.79 9.63
N ALA A 159 -10.97 18.83 9.97
CA ALA A 159 -10.69 17.42 9.76
C ALA A 159 -10.43 17.12 8.28
N ALA A 160 -11.28 17.61 7.38
CA ALA A 160 -11.11 17.47 5.93
C ALA A 160 -9.78 18.07 5.45
N LYS A 161 -9.44 19.29 5.87
CA LYS A 161 -8.16 19.94 5.50
C LYS A 161 -6.93 19.17 5.99
N VAL A 162 -6.98 18.60 7.20
CA VAL A 162 -5.88 17.78 7.74
C VAL A 162 -5.77 16.48 6.94
N ASN A 163 -6.89 15.82 6.62
CA ASN A 163 -6.90 14.64 5.77
C ASN A 163 -6.30 14.93 4.39
N ASP A 164 -6.72 16.02 3.74
CA ASP A 164 -6.21 16.43 2.42
C ASP A 164 -4.68 16.66 2.42
N LEU A 165 -4.15 17.19 3.52
CA LEU A 165 -2.72 17.39 3.71
C LEU A 165 -1.97 16.06 3.92
N LEU A 166 -2.48 15.19 4.79
CA LEU A 166 -1.78 13.99 5.22
C LEU A 166 -1.90 12.82 4.25
N LEU A 167 -3.02 12.69 3.56
CA LEU A 167 -3.31 11.56 2.70
C LEU A 167 -2.31 11.38 1.55
N PRO A 168 -1.87 12.44 0.83
CA PRO A 168 -0.80 12.35 -0.15
C PRO A 168 0.54 11.91 0.47
N ILE A 169 0.81 12.29 1.72
CA ILE A 169 2.02 11.89 2.45
C ILE A 169 1.95 10.40 2.75
N VAL A 170 0.85 9.90 3.27
CA VAL A 170 0.65 8.46 3.53
C VAL A 170 0.88 7.65 2.26
N LYS A 171 0.28 8.04 1.14
CA LYS A 171 0.40 7.31 -0.13
C LYS A 171 1.76 7.52 -0.77
N GLY A 172 2.20 8.76 -0.99
CA GLY A 172 3.41 9.10 -1.74
C GLY A 172 4.68 8.76 -0.95
N TRP A 173 4.92 9.44 0.17
CA TRP A 173 6.08 9.19 1.00
C TRP A 173 6.08 7.76 1.57
N GLY A 174 4.92 7.26 2.03
CA GLY A 174 4.81 5.91 2.60
C GLY A 174 5.21 4.81 1.63
N SER A 175 4.78 4.88 0.36
CA SER A 175 5.16 3.89 -0.66
C SER A 175 6.62 3.97 -1.06
N GLU A 176 7.19 5.16 -1.20
CA GLU A 176 8.61 5.36 -1.51
C GLU A 176 9.51 4.82 -0.39
N GLN A 177 9.20 5.17 0.86
CA GLN A 177 9.98 4.68 2.00
C GLN A 177 9.84 3.18 2.20
N ALA A 178 8.63 2.63 2.00
CA ALA A 178 8.42 1.19 2.07
C ALA A 178 9.28 0.45 1.03
N TYR A 179 9.34 0.93 -0.21
CA TYR A 179 10.17 0.35 -1.25
C TYR A 179 11.66 0.37 -0.87
N ALA A 180 12.17 1.52 -0.43
CA ALA A 180 13.57 1.67 -0.04
C ALA A 180 13.93 0.73 1.13
N LYS A 181 13.06 0.61 2.14
CA LYS A 181 13.32 -0.24 3.30
C LYS A 181 13.10 -1.73 3.01
N LEU A 182 12.24 -2.10 2.08
CA LEU A 182 12.12 -3.48 1.60
C LEU A 182 13.39 -3.93 0.86
N THR A 183 14.06 -3.03 0.17
CA THR A 183 15.39 -3.31 -0.40
C THR A 183 16.40 -3.65 0.71
N GLU A 184 16.41 -2.91 1.82
CA GLU A 184 17.24 -3.23 2.99
C GLU A 184 16.84 -4.59 3.63
N SER A 185 15.53 -4.90 3.68
CA SER A 185 15.04 -6.21 4.16
C SER A 185 15.60 -7.34 3.30
N LEU A 186 15.54 -7.19 1.97
CA LEU A 186 16.09 -8.16 1.02
C LEU A 186 17.61 -8.33 1.20
N GLN A 187 18.35 -7.24 1.36
CA GLN A 187 19.80 -7.28 1.59
C GLN A 187 20.18 -7.99 2.89
N THR A 188 19.34 -7.89 3.93
CA THR A 188 19.55 -8.60 5.20
C THR A 188 19.59 -10.12 5.01
N LEU A 189 18.85 -10.66 4.05
CA LEU A 189 18.83 -12.08 3.70
C LEU A 189 20.12 -12.54 2.95
N GLY A 190 20.98 -11.62 2.53
CA GLY A 190 22.16 -11.92 1.74
C GLY A 190 21.83 -12.68 0.46
N GLY A 191 22.63 -13.70 0.11
CA GLY A 191 22.37 -14.53 -1.07
C GLY A 191 21.02 -15.25 -1.06
N SER A 192 20.47 -15.55 0.11
CA SER A 192 19.14 -16.17 0.23
C SER A 192 18.01 -15.24 -0.24
N GLY A 193 18.23 -13.92 -0.25
CA GLY A 193 17.26 -12.96 -0.78
C GLY A 193 17.12 -13.00 -2.30
N PHE A 194 18.04 -13.65 -3.00
CA PHE A 194 17.98 -13.85 -4.44
C PHE A 194 17.13 -15.08 -4.85
N LEU A 195 16.99 -16.05 -3.95
CA LEU A 195 16.22 -17.28 -4.17
C LEU A 195 14.73 -17.08 -3.87
#